data_b752b060a9821fdef486da9ea4653db1
#
_entry.id   b752b060a9821fdef486da9ea4653db1
#
_cell.length_a   1.000
_cell.length_b   1.000
_cell.length_c   1.000
_cell.angle_alpha   90.00
_cell.angle_beta   90.00
_cell.angle_gamma   90.00
#
_symmetry.space_group_name_H-M   'P 1'
#
loop_
_entity.id
_entity.type
_entity.pdbx_description
1 polymer ?
#
loop_
_entity_poly.entity_id
_entity_poly.type
_entity_poly.pdbx_seq_one_letter_code
_entity_poly.pdbx_strand_id
1 'polypeptide(L)'
;TAVEEGMEVTTDSDRLQKYRKMILELLFAERNHICSVCVSNGHCELQMLAQTLGITHVHFPYRYPKMEVDASHERFVIDHNRCILCTRCVRVCDEIEGAHTWDLMGRGIDAKVITDLNEPWGLSETCTSCGKCVHVCPTGALFEKGRSVAEMLKRRQFLPYLTLMREENE
;
A
#
# COMPACT_ATOMS: atom_id res chain seq x y z
N THR A 1 11.67 -19.16 3.81
CA THR A 1 12.07 -20.45 4.37
C THR A 1 10.97 -21.45 4.07
N ALA A 2 11.31 -22.62 3.49
CA ALA A 2 10.34 -23.69 3.29
C ALA A 2 9.82 -24.17 4.66
N VAL A 3 8.59 -24.63 4.69
CA VAL A 3 7.96 -25.18 5.91
C VAL A 3 8.32 -26.66 6.00
N GLU A 4 8.68 -27.12 7.18
CA GLU A 4 9.03 -28.51 7.45
C GLU A 4 8.18 -29.06 8.60
N GLU A 5 7.93 -30.37 8.61
CA GLU A 5 7.18 -31.02 9.67
C GLU A 5 7.91 -30.89 11.01
N GLY A 6 7.17 -30.49 12.07
CA GLY A 6 7.74 -30.25 13.40
C GLY A 6 8.35 -28.86 13.58
N MET A 7 8.27 -27.95 12.61
CA MET A 7 8.76 -26.59 12.73
C MET A 7 7.99 -25.82 13.80
N GLU A 8 8.69 -25.27 14.78
CA GLU A 8 8.14 -24.35 15.78
C GLU A 8 8.42 -22.91 15.40
N VAL A 9 7.37 -22.07 15.31
CA VAL A 9 7.47 -20.67 14.89
C VAL A 9 7.01 -19.76 16.02
N THR A 10 7.91 -18.91 16.49
CA THR A 10 7.59 -17.84 17.45
C THR A 10 7.14 -16.60 16.69
N THR A 11 5.86 -16.26 16.79
CA THR A 11 5.26 -15.10 16.11
C THR A 11 5.20 -13.85 16.99
N ASP A 12 5.42 -13.99 18.29
CA ASP A 12 5.42 -12.88 19.25
C ASP A 12 6.56 -13.03 20.25
N SER A 13 7.39 -11.98 20.37
CA SER A 13 8.45 -11.83 21.34
C SER A 13 8.88 -10.36 21.41
N ASP A 14 9.54 -9.93 22.48
CA ASP A 14 10.02 -8.55 22.64
C ASP A 14 10.89 -8.11 21.46
N ARG A 15 11.73 -9.02 20.95
CA ARG A 15 12.57 -8.78 19.78
C ARG A 15 11.75 -8.51 18.53
N LEU A 16 10.71 -9.31 18.26
CA LEU A 16 9.82 -9.14 17.12
C LEU A 16 9.00 -7.86 17.24
N GLN A 17 8.50 -7.56 18.44
CA GLN A 17 7.77 -6.32 18.70
C GLN A 17 8.64 -5.09 18.44
N LYS A 18 9.91 -5.12 18.89
CA LYS A 18 10.89 -4.06 18.61
C LYS A 18 11.11 -3.86 17.11
N TYR A 19 11.28 -4.95 16.34
CA TYR A 19 11.50 -4.86 14.91
C TYR A 19 10.26 -4.36 14.17
N ARG A 20 9.06 -4.81 14.54
CA ARG A 20 7.80 -4.32 13.97
C ARG A 20 7.62 -2.82 14.19
N LYS A 21 7.88 -2.32 15.41
CA LYS A 21 7.86 -0.88 15.71
C LYS A 21 8.84 -0.11 14.83
N MET A 22 10.08 -0.55 14.76
CA MET A 22 11.12 0.08 13.95
C MET A 22 10.72 0.15 12.46
N ILE A 23 10.19 -0.93 11.89
CA ILE A 23 9.72 -0.96 10.49
C ILE A 23 8.60 0.05 10.27
N LEU A 24 7.61 0.12 11.16
CA LEU A 24 6.52 1.08 11.03
C LEU A 24 7.01 2.53 11.16
N GLU A 25 7.90 2.81 12.10
CA GLU A 25 8.51 4.14 12.24
C GLU A 25 9.26 4.56 10.97
N LEU A 26 9.99 3.62 10.34
CA LEU A 26 10.68 3.87 9.07
C LEU A 26 9.69 4.18 7.94
N LEU A 27 8.56 3.47 7.85
CA LEU A 27 7.50 3.76 6.88
C LEU A 27 6.92 5.17 7.06
N PHE A 28 6.74 5.61 8.32
CA PHE A 28 6.29 6.98 8.61
C PHE A 28 7.35 8.03 8.29
N ALA A 29 8.64 7.72 8.56
CA ALA A 29 9.76 8.65 8.30
C ALA A 29 10.06 8.82 6.81
N GLU A 30 9.82 7.78 6.01
CA GLU A 30 10.15 7.75 4.57
C GLU A 30 9.19 8.59 3.72
N ARG A 31 7.92 8.69 4.10
CA ARG A 31 6.87 9.37 3.32
C ARG A 31 6.16 10.46 4.12
N ASN A 32 5.41 11.31 3.42
CA ASN A 32 4.72 12.44 4.02
C ASN A 32 3.33 12.03 4.57
N HIS A 33 3.30 11.21 5.61
CA HIS A 33 2.06 10.73 6.23
C HIS A 33 1.42 11.77 7.16
N ILE A 34 0.76 12.79 6.60
CA ILE A 34 0.00 13.77 7.36
C ILE A 34 -1.41 13.23 7.60
N CYS A 35 -1.57 12.43 8.66
CA CYS A 35 -2.77 11.64 8.92
C CYS A 35 -4.03 12.49 9.13
N SER A 36 -3.92 13.65 9.77
CA SER A 36 -5.05 14.52 10.11
C SER A 36 -5.85 15.01 8.90
N VAL A 37 -5.20 15.14 7.74
CA VAL A 37 -5.83 15.57 6.48
C VAL A 37 -5.89 14.48 5.43
N CYS A 38 -5.63 13.24 5.82
CA CYS A 38 -5.63 12.09 4.91
C CYS A 38 -7.04 11.53 4.74
N VAL A 39 -7.41 11.18 3.52
CA VAL A 39 -8.69 10.54 3.17
C VAL A 39 -8.94 9.22 3.92
N SER A 40 -7.86 8.57 4.40
CA SER A 40 -7.90 7.31 5.16
C SER A 40 -7.83 7.49 6.67
N ASN A 41 -7.90 8.71 7.19
CA ASN A 41 -7.82 8.93 8.64
C ASN A 41 -8.85 8.08 9.39
N GLY A 42 -8.42 7.32 10.39
CA GLY A 42 -9.26 6.36 11.13
C GLY A 42 -9.56 5.03 10.42
N HIS A 43 -9.20 4.88 9.13
CA HIS A 43 -9.47 3.69 8.31
C HIS A 43 -8.21 3.18 7.58
N CYS A 44 -7.03 3.48 8.10
CA CYS A 44 -5.73 3.14 7.54
C CYS A 44 -5.09 1.99 8.29
N GLU A 45 -4.64 0.94 7.59
CA GLU A 45 -3.94 -0.19 8.22
C GLU A 45 -2.64 0.22 8.90
N LEU A 46 -1.90 1.20 8.31
CA LEU A 46 -0.68 1.72 8.92
C LEU A 46 -0.95 2.40 10.27
N GLN A 47 -2.02 3.23 10.36
CA GLN A 47 -2.44 3.84 11.61
C GLN A 47 -2.86 2.79 12.65
N MET A 48 -3.66 1.81 12.23
CA MET A 48 -4.13 0.73 13.11
C MET A 48 -2.95 -0.06 13.69
N LEU A 49 -1.96 -0.41 12.86
CA LEU A 49 -0.76 -1.12 13.33
C LEU A 49 0.09 -0.25 14.26
N ALA A 50 0.21 1.05 13.99
CA ALA A 50 0.92 1.98 14.87
C ALA A 50 0.25 2.06 16.26
N GLN A 51 -1.08 2.12 16.31
CA GLN A 51 -1.84 2.10 17.56
C GLN A 51 -1.65 0.77 18.31
N THR A 52 -1.78 -0.36 17.61
CA THR A 52 -1.61 -1.70 18.19
C THR A 52 -0.22 -1.88 18.80
N LEU A 53 0.82 -1.34 18.17
CA LEU A 53 2.20 -1.43 18.66
C LEU A 53 2.58 -0.29 19.62
N GLY A 54 1.65 0.61 19.96
CA GLY A 54 1.89 1.71 20.89
C GLY A 54 2.91 2.72 20.38
N ILE A 55 2.92 3.02 19.08
CA ILE A 55 3.78 4.04 18.47
C ILE A 55 3.12 5.40 18.67
N THR A 56 3.74 6.26 19.47
CA THR A 56 3.26 7.62 19.75
C THR A 56 4.03 8.69 18.99
N HIS A 57 5.26 8.39 18.58
CA HIS A 57 6.13 9.28 17.82
C HIS A 57 7.14 8.46 17.02
N VAL A 58 7.78 9.09 16.04
CA VAL A 58 8.79 8.51 15.17
C VAL A 58 10.16 8.97 15.63
N HIS A 59 11.07 8.02 15.92
CA HIS A 59 12.44 8.32 16.39
C HIS A 59 13.39 8.60 15.24
N PHE A 60 13.06 8.20 14.02
CA PHE A 60 13.90 8.41 12.84
C PHE A 60 13.68 9.80 12.22
N PRO A 61 14.72 10.41 11.65
CA PRO A 61 14.56 11.67 10.91
C PRO A 61 13.62 11.52 9.73
N TYR A 62 12.65 12.43 9.61
CA TYR A 62 11.77 12.48 8.45
C TYR A 62 12.54 12.88 7.19
N ARG A 63 12.25 12.20 6.09
CA ARG A 63 12.93 12.41 4.81
C ARG A 63 12.29 13.51 3.94
N TYR A 64 11.00 13.76 4.12
CA TYR A 64 10.21 14.77 3.37
C TYR A 64 10.44 14.73 1.86
N PRO A 65 10.29 13.57 1.21
CA PRO A 65 10.48 13.47 -0.24
C PRO A 65 9.45 14.33 -0.97
N LYS A 66 9.83 14.88 -2.14
CA LYS A 66 8.89 15.54 -3.03
C LYS A 66 8.14 14.48 -3.82
N MET A 67 6.96 14.13 -3.36
CA MET A 67 6.09 13.14 -4.00
C MET A 67 4.88 13.83 -4.64
N GLU A 68 4.54 13.36 -5.82
CA GLU A 68 3.43 13.88 -6.63
C GLU A 68 2.10 13.25 -6.22
N VAL A 69 1.03 13.95 -6.58
CA VAL A 69 -0.34 13.44 -6.55
C VAL A 69 -0.81 13.39 -8.00
N ASP A 70 -1.15 12.20 -8.48
CA ASP A 70 -1.76 12.04 -9.80
C ASP A 70 -3.28 11.91 -9.66
N ALA A 71 -3.99 12.91 -10.14
CA ALA A 71 -5.45 12.97 -10.21
C ALA A 71 -5.94 13.00 -11.66
N SER A 72 -5.14 12.56 -12.62
CA SER A 72 -5.48 12.57 -14.04
C SER A 72 -6.59 11.58 -14.39
N HIS A 73 -6.67 10.43 -13.71
CA HIS A 73 -7.73 9.44 -13.96
C HIS A 73 -9.11 10.04 -13.64
N GLU A 74 -10.15 9.71 -14.41
CA GLU A 74 -11.49 10.26 -14.25
C GLU A 74 -12.08 10.04 -12.85
N ARG A 75 -11.94 8.84 -12.28
CA ARG A 75 -12.56 8.41 -11.02
C ARG A 75 -11.61 8.35 -9.84
N PHE A 76 -10.33 8.11 -10.06
CA PHE A 76 -9.38 7.74 -9.01
C PHE A 76 -8.22 8.72 -8.89
N VAL A 77 -7.54 8.63 -7.76
CA VAL A 77 -6.34 9.42 -7.44
C VAL A 77 -5.30 8.51 -6.83
N ILE A 78 -4.03 8.75 -7.16
CA ILE A 78 -2.89 8.25 -6.40
C ILE A 78 -2.14 9.40 -5.74
N ASP A 79 -2.00 9.34 -4.40
CA ASP A 79 -1.13 10.20 -3.61
C ASP A 79 0.10 9.41 -3.16
N HIS A 80 1.21 9.63 -3.83
CA HIS A 80 2.48 8.94 -3.54
C HIS A 80 3.02 9.27 -2.13
N ASN A 81 2.58 10.40 -1.53
CA ASN A 81 2.94 10.76 -0.15
C ASN A 81 2.39 9.76 0.89
N ARG A 82 1.38 8.99 0.54
CA ARG A 82 0.72 8.01 1.41
C ARG A 82 1.07 6.57 1.07
N CYS A 83 1.90 6.37 0.03
CA CYS A 83 2.26 5.05 -0.46
C CYS A 83 3.35 4.44 0.42
N ILE A 84 3.14 3.21 0.90
CA ILE A 84 4.11 2.42 1.67
C ILE A 84 4.79 1.34 0.82
N LEU A 85 4.67 1.41 -0.50
CA LEU A 85 5.26 0.47 -1.45
C LEU A 85 4.93 -1.02 -1.17
N CYS A 86 3.74 -1.29 -0.66
CA CYS A 86 3.31 -2.65 -0.33
C CYS A 86 3.01 -3.53 -1.54
N THR A 87 3.01 -2.99 -2.74
CA THR A 87 2.77 -3.63 -4.04
C THR A 87 1.40 -4.30 -4.23
N ARG A 88 0.46 -4.16 -3.30
CA ARG A 88 -0.88 -4.77 -3.43
C ARG A 88 -1.61 -4.31 -4.70
N CYS A 89 -1.46 -3.05 -5.12
CA CYS A 89 -2.05 -2.52 -6.35
C CYS A 89 -1.43 -3.16 -7.60
N VAL A 90 -0.12 -3.37 -7.62
CA VAL A 90 0.58 -4.07 -8.70
C VAL A 90 0.05 -5.49 -8.81
N ARG A 91 0.11 -6.24 -7.71
CA ARG A 91 -0.30 -7.64 -7.66
C ARG A 91 -1.76 -7.87 -8.02
N VAL A 92 -2.68 -7.04 -7.52
CA VAL A 92 -4.10 -7.22 -7.85
C VAL A 92 -4.40 -6.88 -9.31
N CYS A 93 -3.65 -5.95 -9.90
CA CYS A 93 -3.78 -5.59 -11.30
C CYS A 93 -3.22 -6.70 -12.20
N ASP A 94 -2.12 -7.32 -11.80
CA ASP A 94 -1.47 -8.42 -12.49
C ASP A 94 -2.26 -9.74 -12.31
N GLU A 95 -2.38 -10.23 -11.07
CA GLU A 95 -2.86 -11.57 -10.74
C GLU A 95 -4.39 -11.71 -10.80
N ILE A 96 -5.17 -10.64 -10.61
CA ILE A 96 -6.65 -10.68 -10.54
C ILE A 96 -7.32 -10.01 -11.73
N GLU A 97 -6.80 -8.86 -12.18
CA GLU A 97 -7.38 -8.13 -13.33
C GLU A 97 -6.77 -8.58 -14.65
N GLY A 98 -5.48 -8.95 -14.66
CA GLY A 98 -4.73 -9.28 -15.87
C GLY A 98 -4.42 -8.06 -16.76
N ALA A 99 -4.54 -6.85 -16.22
CA ALA A 99 -4.34 -5.61 -16.98
C ALA A 99 -2.89 -5.11 -16.99
N HIS A 100 -2.08 -5.52 -15.99
CA HIS A 100 -0.65 -5.18 -15.85
C HIS A 100 -0.34 -3.68 -15.87
N THR A 101 -1.30 -2.84 -15.47
CA THR A 101 -1.17 -1.37 -15.53
C THR A 101 -0.13 -0.85 -14.54
N TRP A 102 -0.06 -1.45 -13.35
CA TRP A 102 0.80 -0.97 -12.26
C TRP A 102 2.13 -1.68 -12.20
N ASP A 103 3.21 -0.91 -12.01
CA ASP A 103 4.56 -1.42 -11.78
C ASP A 103 5.32 -0.54 -10.78
N LEU A 104 6.57 -0.88 -10.50
CA LEU A 104 7.48 -0.16 -9.62
C LEU A 104 8.61 0.48 -10.43
N MET A 105 8.88 1.75 -10.15
CA MET A 105 10.02 2.47 -10.70
C MET A 105 10.89 3.03 -9.59
N GLY A 106 12.21 3.15 -9.86
CA GLY A 106 13.18 3.75 -8.95
C GLY A 106 13.69 2.80 -7.89
N ARG A 107 14.49 3.34 -6.96
CA ARG A 107 15.11 2.59 -5.85
C ARG A 107 15.17 3.46 -4.60
N GLY A 108 15.14 2.82 -3.42
CA GLY A 108 15.21 3.51 -2.13
C GLY A 108 14.08 4.53 -1.99
N ILE A 109 14.40 5.73 -1.54
CA ILE A 109 13.43 6.78 -1.29
C ILE A 109 12.71 7.28 -2.55
N ASP A 110 13.34 7.14 -3.72
CA ASP A 110 12.79 7.54 -5.02
C ASP A 110 11.89 6.46 -5.63
N ALA A 111 11.78 5.30 -4.99
CA ALA A 111 10.90 4.25 -5.47
C ALA A 111 9.45 4.71 -5.43
N LYS A 112 8.70 4.48 -6.50
CA LYS A 112 7.26 4.76 -6.59
C LYS A 112 6.55 3.72 -7.43
N VAL A 113 5.26 3.53 -7.19
CA VAL A 113 4.40 2.79 -8.12
C VAL A 113 4.08 3.69 -9.31
N ILE A 114 4.04 3.13 -10.49
CA ILE A 114 3.76 3.84 -11.74
C ILE A 114 2.66 3.12 -12.52
N THR A 115 2.06 3.82 -13.46
CA THR A 115 1.18 3.26 -14.48
C THR A 115 1.91 3.18 -15.80
N ASP A 116 1.78 2.06 -16.49
CA ASP A 116 2.44 1.75 -17.75
C ASP A 116 3.96 2.10 -17.70
N LEU A 117 4.45 2.99 -18.55
CA LEU A 117 5.84 3.47 -18.55
C LEU A 117 6.02 4.81 -17.81
N ASN A 118 5.31 5.00 -16.70
CA ASN A 118 5.26 6.24 -15.92
C ASN A 118 4.43 7.36 -16.58
N GLU A 119 3.43 6.97 -17.35
CA GLU A 119 2.43 7.88 -17.87
C GLU A 119 1.44 8.31 -16.77
N PRO A 120 0.80 9.48 -16.89
CA PRO A 120 -0.31 9.84 -16.01
C PRO A 120 -1.41 8.78 -16.02
N TRP A 121 -1.94 8.41 -14.87
CA TRP A 121 -2.93 7.33 -14.77
C TRP A 121 -4.15 7.49 -15.67
N GLY A 122 -4.60 8.73 -15.89
CA GLY A 122 -5.72 9.02 -16.80
C GLY A 122 -5.41 8.83 -18.27
N LEU A 123 -4.15 8.67 -18.65
CA LEU A 123 -3.70 8.39 -20.02
C LEU A 123 -3.31 6.91 -20.22
N SER A 124 -3.41 6.10 -19.18
CA SER A 124 -3.06 4.68 -19.24
C SER A 124 -3.99 3.94 -20.21
N GLU A 125 -3.41 3.30 -21.20
CA GLU A 125 -4.14 2.49 -22.19
C GLU A 125 -4.48 1.09 -21.65
N THR A 126 -3.75 0.61 -20.64
CA THR A 126 -3.96 -0.72 -20.05
C THR A 126 -4.98 -0.71 -18.90
N CYS A 127 -5.29 0.46 -18.34
CA CYS A 127 -6.18 0.57 -17.19
C CYS A 127 -7.63 0.29 -17.55
N THR A 128 -8.22 -0.74 -16.95
CA THR A 128 -9.65 -1.12 -17.13
C THR A 128 -10.61 -0.30 -16.25
N SER A 129 -10.12 0.63 -15.44
CA SER A 129 -10.91 1.42 -14.48
C SER A 129 -11.71 0.57 -13.47
N CYS A 130 -11.30 -0.68 -13.22
CA CYS A 130 -11.99 -1.63 -12.33
C CYS A 130 -12.00 -1.23 -10.84
N GLY A 131 -11.05 -0.39 -10.39
CA GLY A 131 -10.94 0.08 -9.01
C GLY A 131 -10.37 -0.94 -8.00
N LYS A 132 -9.98 -2.15 -8.42
CA LYS A 132 -9.44 -3.18 -7.50
C LYS A 132 -8.21 -2.68 -6.74
N CYS A 133 -7.31 -1.95 -7.42
CA CYS A 133 -6.12 -1.34 -6.80
C CYS A 133 -6.47 -0.35 -5.67
N VAL A 134 -7.55 0.41 -5.83
CA VAL A 134 -8.08 1.32 -4.80
C VAL A 134 -8.60 0.52 -3.60
N HIS A 135 -9.33 -0.56 -3.85
CA HIS A 135 -9.91 -1.39 -2.79
C HIS A 135 -8.86 -2.12 -1.93
N VAL A 136 -7.74 -2.53 -2.51
CA VAL A 136 -6.67 -3.24 -1.76
C VAL A 136 -5.69 -2.32 -1.07
N CYS A 137 -5.65 -1.04 -1.42
CA CYS A 137 -4.69 -0.10 -0.83
C CYS A 137 -4.88 -0.01 0.69
N PRO A 138 -3.84 -0.29 1.49
CA PRO A 138 -3.96 -0.31 2.96
C PRO A 138 -3.93 1.08 3.58
N THR A 139 -3.55 2.10 2.79
CA THR A 139 -3.40 3.49 3.21
C THR A 139 -4.29 4.42 2.37
N GLY A 140 -4.10 5.72 2.52
CA GLY A 140 -4.76 6.74 1.70
C GLY A 140 -4.05 7.05 0.38
N ALA A 141 -3.17 6.16 -0.11
CA ALA A 141 -2.45 6.39 -1.36
C ALA A 141 -3.36 6.28 -2.58
N LEU A 142 -4.25 5.29 -2.63
CA LEU A 142 -5.20 5.11 -3.72
C LEU A 142 -6.63 5.29 -3.19
N PHE A 143 -7.39 6.19 -3.81
CA PHE A 143 -8.75 6.50 -3.39
C PHE A 143 -9.62 7.01 -4.55
N GLU A 144 -10.95 7.03 -4.34
CA GLU A 144 -11.92 7.62 -5.26
C GLU A 144 -12.00 9.13 -5.06
N LYS A 145 -12.13 9.88 -6.15
CA LYS A 145 -12.35 11.32 -6.11
C LYS A 145 -13.64 11.66 -5.36
N GLY A 146 -13.55 12.69 -4.50
CA GLY A 146 -14.69 13.20 -3.74
C GLY A 146 -15.19 12.30 -2.62
N ARG A 147 -14.46 11.24 -2.26
CA ARG A 147 -14.82 10.32 -1.18
C ARG A 147 -13.69 10.08 -0.20
N SER A 148 -14.03 10.00 1.08
CA SER A 148 -13.13 9.45 2.09
C SER A 148 -13.12 7.92 2.04
N VAL A 149 -12.09 7.29 2.63
CA VAL A 149 -12.01 5.82 2.71
C VAL A 149 -13.16 5.23 3.52
N ALA A 150 -13.69 5.96 4.52
CA ALA A 150 -14.87 5.55 5.26
C ALA A 150 -16.12 5.39 4.38
N GLU A 151 -16.25 6.23 3.36
CA GLU A 151 -17.38 6.21 2.42
C GLU A 151 -17.19 5.19 1.28
N MET A 152 -15.96 4.83 1.00
CA MET A 152 -15.60 3.89 -0.08
C MET A 152 -15.72 2.45 0.37
N LEU A 153 -16.55 1.91 1.04
CA LEU A 153 -16.67 0.48 1.43
C LEU A 153 -15.59 -0.42 0.79
N LYS A 154 -14.33 -0.27 1.22
CA LYS A 154 -13.19 -1.02 0.65
C LYS A 154 -13.43 -2.53 0.79
N ARG A 155 -13.67 -3.18 -0.33
CA ARG A 155 -13.87 -4.64 -0.40
C ARG A 155 -12.52 -5.32 -0.52
N ARG A 156 -12.12 -6.07 0.51
CA ARG A 156 -10.85 -6.81 0.55
C ARG A 156 -11.05 -8.33 0.49
N GLN A 157 -12.23 -8.77 0.13
CA GLN A 157 -12.62 -10.19 0.14
C GLN A 157 -11.82 -11.05 -0.84
N PHE A 158 -11.21 -10.43 -1.85
CA PHE A 158 -10.39 -11.14 -2.84
C PHE A 158 -8.91 -11.24 -2.45
N LEU A 159 -8.44 -10.59 -1.37
CA LEU A 159 -7.04 -10.71 -0.93
C LEU A 159 -6.58 -12.16 -0.67
N PRO A 160 -7.41 -13.05 -0.10
CA PRO A 160 -7.05 -14.46 0.04
C PRO A 160 -6.78 -15.16 -1.30
N TYR A 161 -7.46 -14.77 -2.38
CA TYR A 161 -7.24 -15.37 -3.70
C TYR A 161 -5.85 -15.09 -4.27
N LEU A 162 -5.21 -13.98 -3.89
CA LEU A 162 -3.83 -13.69 -4.29
C LEU A 162 -2.84 -14.73 -3.76
N THR A 163 -3.13 -15.33 -2.61
CA THR A 163 -2.31 -16.40 -2.03
C THR A 163 -2.56 -17.71 -2.76
N LEU A 164 -3.83 -18.05 -2.99
CA LEU A 164 -4.23 -19.29 -3.68
C LEU A 164 -3.69 -19.36 -5.11
N MET A 165 -3.77 -18.25 -5.88
CA MET A 165 -3.26 -18.19 -7.25
C MET A 165 -1.74 -18.38 -7.35
N ARG A 166 -0.98 -18.08 -6.29
CA ARG A 166 0.46 -18.37 -6.25
C ARG A 166 0.74 -19.86 -6.11
N GLU A 167 -0.04 -20.55 -5.29
CA GLU A 167 0.10 -21.99 -5.05
C GLU A 167 -0.24 -22.82 -6.30
N GLU A 168 -1.10 -22.30 -7.19
CA GLU A 168 -1.46 -22.96 -8.46
C GLU A 168 -0.41 -22.77 -9.56
N ASN A 169 0.53 -21.81 -9.42
CA ASN A 169 1.56 -21.50 -10.41
C ASN A 169 2.99 -21.93 -10.00
N GLU A 170 3.17 -22.57 -8.85
CA GLU A 170 4.39 -23.26 -8.41
C GLU A 170 4.31 -24.77 -8.70
#